data_d0c02a833fec98d96982fb4aa80d4e76
#
_entry.id   d0c02a833fec98d96982fb4aa80d4e76
#
_cell.length_a   1.000
_cell.length_b   1.000
_cell.length_c   1.000
_cell.angle_alpha   90.00
_cell.angle_beta   90.00
_cell.angle_gamma   90.00
#
_symmetry.space_group_name_H-M   'P 1'
#
loop_
_entity.id
_entity.type
_entity.pdbx_description
1 polymer ?
#
loop_
_entity_poly.entity_id
_entity_poly.type
_entity_poly.pdbx_seq_one_letter_code
_entity_poly.pdbx_strand_id
1 'polypeptide(L)'
;MNKTFQKILAKAKSENRSCFVAFVTGMDPDYESSKKILIELSKYCDCIEIGVSFNTSTSDSSIIMSANDRAIKSGAKTEKIFQLIKEVKSEVKSDTAFVTMGYLNQIHVYGIDKYINDCKKSGVDGCIVVDCNNEAPEDDQIFKGLTKNNMAYIKLI
;
A
#
# COMPACT_ATOMS: atom_id res chain seq x y z
N MET A 1 4.33 15.25 7.34
CA MET A 1 3.50 14.66 6.25
C MET A 1 4.43 14.33 5.08
N ASN A 2 4.27 13.17 4.45
CA ASN A 2 5.06 12.73 3.29
C ASN A 2 4.99 13.76 2.14
N LYS A 3 6.10 13.96 1.42
CA LYS A 3 6.20 14.98 0.36
C LYS A 3 5.27 14.70 -0.83
N THR A 4 5.06 13.42 -1.17
CA THR A 4 4.14 13.02 -2.26
C THR A 4 2.72 13.41 -1.91
N PHE A 5 2.24 13.12 -0.70
CA PHE A 5 0.91 13.53 -0.26
C PHE A 5 0.73 15.05 -0.20
N GLN A 6 1.78 15.80 0.20
CA GLN A 6 1.72 17.26 0.18
C GLN A 6 1.47 17.79 -1.24
N LYS A 7 2.18 17.26 -2.24
CA LYS A 7 1.98 17.65 -3.65
C LYS A 7 0.59 17.28 -4.16
N ILE A 8 0.13 16.05 -3.90
CA ILE A 8 -1.18 15.57 -4.32
C ILE A 8 -2.29 16.45 -3.76
N LEU A 9 -2.26 16.71 -2.45
CA LEU A 9 -3.27 17.56 -1.79
C LEU A 9 -3.24 19.00 -2.29
N ALA A 10 -2.06 19.58 -2.50
CA ALA A 10 -1.92 20.92 -3.06
C ALA A 10 -2.49 21.00 -4.49
N LYS A 11 -2.21 20.00 -5.33
CA LYS A 11 -2.74 19.89 -6.68
C LYS A 11 -4.26 19.77 -6.67
N ALA A 12 -4.82 18.84 -5.92
CA ALA A 12 -6.27 18.65 -5.82
C ALA A 12 -6.98 19.91 -5.35
N LYS A 13 -6.40 20.62 -4.36
CA LYS A 13 -6.92 21.89 -3.88
C LYS A 13 -6.88 22.98 -4.96
N SER A 14 -5.79 23.10 -5.71
CA SER A 14 -5.66 24.09 -6.79
C SER A 14 -6.62 23.82 -7.94
N GLU A 15 -6.96 22.56 -8.19
CA GLU A 15 -7.92 22.13 -9.20
C GLU A 15 -9.38 22.08 -8.70
N ASN A 16 -9.62 22.47 -7.44
CA ASN A 16 -10.93 22.47 -6.77
C ASN A 16 -11.64 21.10 -6.88
N ARG A 17 -10.92 20.00 -6.67
CA ARG A 17 -11.41 18.64 -6.72
C ARG A 17 -10.99 17.82 -5.51
N SER A 18 -11.65 16.70 -5.28
CA SER A 18 -11.22 15.66 -4.33
C SER A 18 -10.05 14.84 -4.90
N CYS A 19 -9.28 14.23 -4.02
CA CYS A 19 -8.31 13.21 -4.42
C CYS A 19 -9.05 11.92 -4.79
N PHE A 20 -8.58 11.29 -5.87
CA PHE A 20 -9.08 9.98 -6.27
C PHE A 20 -8.12 8.89 -5.75
N VAL A 21 -8.64 8.03 -4.90
CA VAL A 21 -7.91 6.90 -4.31
C VAL A 21 -8.54 5.61 -4.82
N ALA A 22 -7.72 4.71 -5.36
CA ALA A 22 -8.17 3.40 -5.82
C ALA A 22 -7.51 2.30 -4.97
N PHE A 23 -8.29 1.27 -4.59
CA PHE A 23 -7.79 0.06 -3.96
C PHE A 23 -7.68 -1.07 -4.97
N VAL A 24 -6.58 -1.84 -4.92
CA VAL A 24 -6.40 -3.09 -5.66
C VAL A 24 -5.70 -4.13 -4.79
N THR A 25 -6.09 -5.38 -4.92
CA THR A 25 -5.31 -6.49 -4.33
C THR A 25 -4.04 -6.71 -5.13
N GLY A 26 -2.89 -6.57 -4.46
CA GLY A 26 -1.60 -6.76 -5.11
C GLY A 26 -1.41 -8.18 -5.62
N MET A 27 -0.93 -8.30 -6.86
CA MET A 27 -0.74 -9.56 -7.59
C MET A 27 -2.05 -10.31 -7.95
N ASP A 28 -3.20 -9.66 -7.90
CA ASP A 28 -4.44 -10.23 -8.44
C ASP A 28 -4.61 -9.85 -9.93
N PRO A 29 -4.91 -10.77 -10.86
CA PRO A 29 -4.94 -12.22 -10.69
C PRO A 29 -3.54 -12.88 -10.70
N ASP A 30 -2.53 -12.18 -11.17
CA ASP A 30 -1.12 -12.59 -11.26
C ASP A 30 -0.19 -11.35 -11.27
N TYR A 31 1.12 -11.59 -11.20
CA TYR A 31 2.12 -10.52 -11.12
C TYR A 31 2.08 -9.57 -12.31
N GLU A 32 2.10 -10.11 -13.53
CA GLU A 32 2.19 -9.31 -14.77
C GLU A 32 0.91 -8.51 -15.04
N SER A 33 -0.24 -9.12 -14.79
CA SER A 33 -1.54 -8.45 -14.91
C SER A 33 -1.66 -7.32 -13.87
N SER A 34 -1.29 -7.59 -12.63
CA SER A 34 -1.30 -6.60 -11.55
C SER A 34 -0.35 -5.43 -11.87
N LYS A 35 0.83 -5.70 -12.41
CA LYS A 35 1.77 -4.67 -12.86
C LYS A 35 1.15 -3.73 -13.90
N LYS A 36 0.52 -4.29 -14.94
CA LYS A 36 -0.17 -3.51 -15.98
C LYS A 36 -1.31 -2.68 -15.40
N ILE A 37 -2.10 -3.25 -14.50
CA ILE A 37 -3.20 -2.56 -13.82
C ILE A 37 -2.66 -1.35 -13.03
N LEU A 38 -1.62 -1.53 -12.23
CA LEU A 38 -1.03 -0.46 -11.42
C LEU A 38 -0.45 0.67 -12.28
N ILE A 39 0.23 0.33 -13.38
CA ILE A 39 0.74 1.31 -14.35
C ILE A 39 -0.41 2.11 -14.96
N GLU A 40 -1.48 1.44 -15.38
CA GLU A 40 -2.63 2.12 -15.97
C GLU A 40 -3.35 3.01 -14.96
N LEU A 41 -3.64 2.50 -13.75
CA LEU A 41 -4.27 3.27 -12.68
C LEU A 41 -3.46 4.52 -12.29
N SER A 42 -2.13 4.45 -12.33
CA SER A 42 -1.27 5.58 -12.00
C SER A 42 -1.46 6.81 -12.89
N LYS A 43 -2.10 6.67 -14.04
CA LYS A 43 -2.43 7.79 -14.94
C LYS A 43 -3.64 8.60 -14.46
N TYR A 44 -4.47 8.01 -13.62
CA TYR A 44 -5.79 8.58 -13.25
C TYR A 44 -5.93 8.81 -11.75
N CYS A 45 -5.22 8.05 -10.91
CA CYS A 45 -5.35 8.10 -9.46
C CYS A 45 -4.32 9.03 -8.83
N ASP A 46 -4.73 9.73 -7.79
CA ASP A 46 -3.84 10.49 -6.91
C ASP A 46 -3.10 9.55 -5.94
N CYS A 47 -3.76 8.46 -5.54
CA CYS A 47 -3.21 7.44 -4.66
C CYS A 47 -3.73 6.06 -5.07
N ILE A 48 -2.87 5.04 -4.96
CA ILE A 48 -3.25 3.65 -5.13
C ILE A 48 -2.92 2.91 -3.85
N GLU A 49 -3.95 2.32 -3.25
CA GLU A 49 -3.84 1.41 -2.11
C GLU A 49 -3.66 -0.02 -2.62
N ILE A 50 -2.55 -0.64 -2.27
CA ILE A 50 -2.20 -1.98 -2.70
C ILE A 50 -2.37 -2.93 -1.51
N GLY A 51 -3.40 -3.76 -1.57
CA GLY A 51 -3.69 -4.77 -0.58
C GLY A 51 -2.60 -5.85 -0.56
N VAL A 52 -2.00 -6.08 0.60
CA VAL A 52 -1.11 -7.22 0.83
C VAL A 52 -1.99 -8.43 1.11
N SER A 53 -2.04 -9.37 0.15
CA SER A 53 -2.96 -10.52 0.18
C SER A 53 -2.85 -11.31 1.47
N PHE A 54 -3.99 -11.61 2.08
CA PHE A 54 -4.09 -12.34 3.35
C PHE A 54 -5.27 -13.32 3.32
N ASN A 55 -5.03 -14.57 3.73
CA ASN A 55 -6.01 -15.65 3.61
C ASN A 55 -7.03 -15.73 4.75
N THR A 56 -6.78 -15.03 5.84
CA THR A 56 -7.63 -15.03 7.05
C THR A 56 -8.13 -13.62 7.40
N SER A 57 -8.37 -12.79 6.41
CA SER A 57 -8.88 -11.45 6.63
C SER A 57 -10.28 -11.50 7.25
N THR A 58 -10.48 -10.75 8.33
CA THR A 58 -11.76 -10.70 9.06
C THR A 58 -12.63 -9.51 8.67
N SER A 59 -12.06 -8.54 7.96
CA SER A 59 -12.71 -7.27 7.61
C SER A 59 -13.00 -7.12 6.12
N ASP A 60 -12.53 -8.07 5.29
CA ASP A 60 -12.70 -8.00 3.84
C ASP A 60 -14.04 -8.57 3.38
N SER A 61 -14.61 -7.97 2.34
CA SER A 61 -15.77 -8.53 1.64
C SER A 61 -15.42 -9.81 0.88
N SER A 62 -16.42 -10.61 0.50
CA SER A 62 -16.24 -11.83 -0.28
C SER A 62 -15.51 -11.57 -1.61
N ILE A 63 -15.67 -10.40 -2.20
CA ILE A 63 -15.00 -10.00 -3.44
C ILE A 63 -13.49 -9.83 -3.19
N ILE A 64 -13.11 -9.11 -2.15
CA ILE A 64 -11.71 -8.92 -1.76
C ILE A 64 -11.08 -10.24 -1.31
N MET A 65 -11.80 -11.06 -0.56
CA MET A 65 -11.33 -12.41 -0.18
C MET A 65 -11.04 -13.27 -1.42
N SER A 66 -11.91 -13.24 -2.43
CA SER A 66 -11.68 -13.96 -3.69
C SER A 66 -10.46 -13.43 -4.47
N ALA A 67 -10.21 -12.12 -4.43
CA ALA A 67 -9.02 -11.51 -5.01
C ALA A 67 -7.75 -11.94 -4.26
N ASN A 68 -7.78 -11.94 -2.92
CA ASN A 68 -6.70 -12.44 -2.07
C ASN A 68 -6.37 -13.90 -2.40
N ASP A 69 -7.39 -14.76 -2.55
CA ASP A 69 -7.21 -16.17 -2.89
C ASP A 69 -6.54 -16.36 -4.27
N ARG A 70 -6.93 -15.59 -5.29
CA ARG A 70 -6.29 -15.63 -6.61
C ARG A 70 -4.83 -15.20 -6.53
N ALA A 71 -4.58 -14.08 -5.87
CA ALA A 71 -3.24 -13.56 -5.69
C ALA A 71 -2.33 -14.56 -4.95
N ILE A 72 -2.80 -15.17 -3.85
CA ILE A 72 -2.05 -16.18 -3.09
C ILE A 72 -1.76 -17.41 -3.95
N LYS A 73 -2.74 -17.91 -4.71
CA LYS A 73 -2.58 -19.02 -5.64
C LYS A 73 -1.56 -18.70 -6.75
N SER A 74 -1.46 -17.45 -7.18
CA SER A 74 -0.44 -16.99 -8.12
C SER A 74 0.95 -16.79 -7.49
N GLY A 75 1.08 -17.02 -6.18
CA GLY A 75 2.32 -16.94 -5.43
C GLY A 75 2.61 -15.56 -4.84
N ALA A 76 1.58 -14.79 -4.51
CA ALA A 76 1.74 -13.52 -3.80
C ALA A 76 2.40 -13.72 -2.44
N LYS A 77 3.36 -12.86 -2.15
CA LYS A 77 4.06 -12.72 -0.87
C LYS A 77 4.42 -11.25 -0.67
N THR A 78 4.58 -10.83 0.56
CA THR A 78 4.92 -9.43 0.89
C THR A 78 6.14 -8.93 0.12
N GLU A 79 7.19 -9.73 0.00
CA GLU A 79 8.39 -9.38 -0.77
C GLU A 79 8.10 -9.10 -2.24
N LYS A 80 7.25 -9.93 -2.85
CA LYS A 80 6.87 -9.77 -4.25
C LYS A 80 5.99 -8.53 -4.48
N ILE A 81 5.14 -8.17 -3.51
CA ILE A 81 4.38 -6.92 -3.54
C ILE A 81 5.34 -5.73 -3.53
N PHE A 82 6.36 -5.74 -2.67
CA PHE A 82 7.37 -4.68 -2.67
C PHE A 82 8.16 -4.61 -3.98
N GLN A 83 8.52 -5.76 -4.55
CA GLN A 83 9.17 -5.81 -5.85
C GLN A 83 8.25 -5.22 -6.94
N LEU A 84 6.98 -5.61 -6.96
CA LEU A 84 5.98 -5.10 -7.89
C LEU A 84 5.86 -3.58 -7.81
N ILE A 85 5.73 -3.01 -6.60
CA ILE A 85 5.67 -1.56 -6.40
C ILE A 85 6.93 -0.87 -6.93
N LYS A 86 8.10 -1.41 -6.61
CA LYS A 86 9.37 -0.86 -7.07
C LYS A 86 9.47 -0.82 -8.60
N GLU A 87 9.08 -1.89 -9.27
CA GLU A 87 9.09 -1.96 -10.73
C GLU A 87 8.10 -0.96 -11.33
N VAL A 88 6.86 -0.95 -10.82
CA VAL A 88 5.84 0.01 -11.30
C VAL A 88 6.34 1.44 -11.12
N LYS A 89 6.87 1.80 -9.95
CA LYS A 89 7.39 3.16 -9.71
C LYS A 89 8.57 3.54 -10.59
N SER A 90 9.32 2.59 -11.09
CA SER A 90 10.41 2.87 -12.05
C SER A 90 9.91 3.16 -13.46
N GLU A 91 8.71 2.72 -13.81
CA GLU A 91 8.11 2.87 -15.13
C GLU A 91 7.12 4.04 -15.22
N VAL A 92 6.45 4.39 -14.10
CA VAL A 92 5.48 5.48 -14.09
C VAL A 92 6.16 6.83 -13.86
N LYS A 93 5.67 7.85 -14.58
CA LYS A 93 6.13 9.25 -14.45
C LYS A 93 5.15 10.14 -13.69
N SER A 94 4.14 9.54 -13.05
CA SER A 94 3.12 10.27 -12.30
C SER A 94 3.56 10.58 -10.88
N ASP A 95 2.95 11.59 -10.28
CA ASP A 95 3.10 11.91 -8.84
C ASP A 95 2.18 11.03 -7.95
N THR A 96 1.60 9.96 -8.49
CA THR A 96 0.69 9.05 -7.76
C THR A 96 1.38 8.45 -6.55
N ALA A 97 0.74 8.54 -5.38
CA ALA A 97 1.19 7.87 -4.18
C ALA A 97 0.86 6.37 -4.23
N PHE A 98 1.77 5.56 -3.72
CA PHE A 98 1.58 4.11 -3.55
C PHE A 98 1.58 3.78 -2.07
N VAL A 99 0.48 3.23 -1.59
CA VAL A 99 0.25 2.87 -0.19
C VAL A 99 0.05 1.37 -0.08
N THR A 100 0.71 0.73 0.86
CA THR A 100 0.41 -0.66 1.20
C THR A 100 -0.70 -0.71 2.24
N MET A 101 -1.64 -1.63 2.07
CA MET A 101 -2.70 -1.90 3.03
C MET A 101 -2.67 -3.37 3.43
N GLY A 102 -2.62 -3.65 4.73
CA GLY A 102 -2.52 -5.02 5.23
C GLY A 102 -2.82 -5.12 6.72
N TYR A 103 -2.63 -6.31 7.27
CA TYR A 103 -2.91 -6.65 8.65
C TYR A 103 -1.64 -6.65 9.49
N LEU A 104 -1.76 -6.28 10.77
CA LEU A 104 -0.64 -6.21 11.71
C LEU A 104 0.12 -7.54 11.80
N ASN A 105 -0.60 -8.67 11.82
CA ASN A 105 0.01 -9.98 11.88
C ASN A 105 0.98 -10.25 10.71
N GLN A 106 0.64 -9.81 9.49
CA GLN A 106 1.54 -9.95 8.33
C GLN A 106 2.83 -9.16 8.53
N ILE A 107 2.72 -7.93 9.04
CA ILE A 107 3.86 -7.05 9.32
C ILE A 107 4.71 -7.62 10.44
N HIS A 108 4.07 -8.15 11.48
CA HIS A 108 4.75 -8.77 12.62
C HIS A 108 5.55 -10.01 12.21
N VAL A 109 4.94 -10.93 11.45
CA VAL A 109 5.61 -12.13 10.92
C VAL A 109 6.75 -11.78 9.95
N TYR A 110 6.58 -10.73 9.14
CA TYR A 110 7.62 -10.22 8.25
C TYR A 110 8.78 -9.57 9.00
N GLY A 111 8.52 -9.04 10.19
CA GLY A 111 9.38 -8.22 11.01
C GLY A 111 9.18 -6.73 10.73
N ILE A 112 8.74 -5.97 11.74
CA ILE A 112 8.32 -4.56 11.59
C ILE A 112 9.44 -3.70 10.95
N ASP A 113 10.65 -3.79 11.47
CA ASP A 113 11.77 -2.99 10.95
C ASP A 113 12.14 -3.38 9.51
N LYS A 114 12.07 -4.68 9.19
CA LYS A 114 12.32 -5.17 7.84
C LYS A 114 11.23 -4.67 6.89
N TYR A 115 9.96 -4.71 7.31
CA TYR A 115 8.83 -4.20 6.53
C TYR A 115 8.99 -2.72 6.19
N ILE A 116 9.27 -1.88 7.20
CA ILE A 116 9.50 -0.44 7.03
C ILE A 116 10.67 -0.16 6.06
N ASN A 117 11.75 -0.92 6.20
CA ASN A 117 12.93 -0.76 5.36
C ASN A 117 12.65 -1.14 3.90
N ASP A 118 11.89 -2.22 3.68
CA ASP A 118 11.52 -2.68 2.34
C ASP A 118 10.44 -1.78 1.71
N CYS A 119 9.50 -1.22 2.48
CA CYS A 119 8.62 -0.11 2.04
C CYS A 119 9.45 1.05 1.47
N LYS A 120 10.43 1.52 2.23
CA LYS A 120 11.31 2.61 1.79
C LYS A 120 12.06 2.29 0.50
N LYS A 121 12.66 1.09 0.40
CA LYS A 121 13.42 0.65 -0.77
C LYS A 121 12.56 0.48 -2.03
N SER A 122 11.29 0.18 -1.83
CA SER A 122 10.31 0.00 -2.92
C SER A 122 9.66 1.30 -3.35
N GLY A 123 9.88 2.39 -2.61
CA GLY A 123 9.29 3.69 -2.90
C GLY A 123 7.83 3.79 -2.46
N VAL A 124 7.42 3.02 -1.47
CA VAL A 124 6.10 3.15 -0.81
C VAL A 124 6.01 4.52 -0.13
N ASP A 125 4.90 5.22 -0.32
CA ASP A 125 4.66 6.56 0.22
C ASP A 125 3.96 6.53 1.58
N GLY A 126 3.29 5.41 1.91
CA GLY A 126 2.58 5.24 3.18
C GLY A 126 2.07 3.82 3.39
N CYS A 127 1.57 3.58 4.60
CA CYS A 127 0.97 2.29 4.97
C CYS A 127 -0.34 2.48 5.71
N ILE A 128 -1.28 1.56 5.48
CA ILE A 128 -2.50 1.36 6.24
C ILE A 128 -2.37 0.01 6.94
N VAL A 129 -2.54 -0.03 8.25
CA VAL A 129 -2.63 -1.27 9.03
C VAL A 129 -4.04 -1.38 9.56
N VAL A 130 -4.81 -2.34 9.01
CA VAL A 130 -6.27 -2.41 9.15
C VAL A 130 -6.71 -2.67 10.60
N ASP A 131 -5.98 -3.52 11.30
CA ASP A 131 -6.32 -4.05 12.63
C ASP A 131 -5.37 -3.58 13.74
N CYS A 132 -4.60 -2.51 13.52
CA CYS A 132 -3.68 -1.99 14.52
C CYS A 132 -4.40 -1.01 15.45
N ASN A 133 -4.52 -1.40 16.72
CA ASN A 133 -5.05 -0.53 17.77
C ASN A 133 -4.04 0.56 18.15
N ASN A 134 -4.52 1.80 18.32
CA ASN A 134 -3.70 2.96 18.70
C ASN A 134 -2.95 2.79 20.04
N GLU A 135 -3.35 1.85 20.88
CA GLU A 135 -2.73 1.56 22.17
C GLU A 135 -1.69 0.42 22.11
N ALA A 136 -1.57 -0.24 20.95
CA ALA A 136 -0.61 -1.33 20.77
C ALA A 136 0.81 -0.79 20.69
N PRO A 137 1.80 -1.41 21.35
CA PRO A 137 3.22 -1.02 21.23
C PRO A 137 3.72 -1.03 19.77
N GLU A 138 3.21 -1.95 18.97
CA GLU A 138 3.53 -2.09 17.54
C GLU A 138 3.07 -0.88 16.73
N ASP A 139 1.94 -0.24 17.12
CA ASP A 139 1.44 0.97 16.48
C ASP A 139 2.46 2.11 16.58
N ASP A 140 3.00 2.33 17.76
CA ASP A 140 4.01 3.36 18.01
C ASP A 140 5.33 3.06 17.25
N GLN A 141 5.76 1.79 17.21
CA GLN A 141 6.95 1.37 16.47
C GLN A 141 6.77 1.60 14.96
N ILE A 142 5.62 1.20 14.40
CA ILE A 142 5.30 1.40 12.98
C ILE A 142 5.22 2.89 12.67
N PHE A 143 4.49 3.67 13.47
CA PHE A 143 4.35 5.12 13.29
C PHE A 143 5.71 5.82 13.28
N LYS A 144 6.55 5.57 14.28
CA LYS A 144 7.90 6.18 14.38
C LYS A 144 8.77 5.76 13.21
N GLY A 145 8.74 4.48 12.84
CA GLY A 145 9.55 3.95 11.76
C GLY A 145 9.16 4.54 10.39
N LEU A 146 7.87 4.61 10.09
CA LEU A 146 7.37 5.20 8.85
C LEU A 146 7.67 6.70 8.79
N THR A 147 7.38 7.44 9.85
CA THR A 147 7.60 8.89 9.94
C THR A 147 9.08 9.25 9.76
N LYS A 148 9.98 8.52 10.43
CA LYS A 148 11.45 8.69 10.29
C LYS A 148 11.92 8.51 8.84
N ASN A 149 11.23 7.69 8.07
CA ASN A 149 11.53 7.43 6.67
C ASN A 149 10.68 8.27 5.69
N ASN A 150 10.01 9.32 6.17
CA ASN A 150 9.15 10.21 5.38
C ASN A 150 8.01 9.48 4.66
N MET A 151 7.49 8.42 5.26
CA MET A 151 6.29 7.70 4.82
C MET A 151 5.09 8.06 5.69
N ALA A 152 3.90 8.05 5.12
CA ALA A 152 2.66 8.29 5.85
C ALA A 152 2.22 7.02 6.59
N TYR A 153 1.71 7.19 7.81
CA TYR A 153 0.91 6.18 8.47
C TYR A 153 -0.54 6.63 8.44
N ILE A 154 -1.37 5.90 7.72
CA ILE A 154 -2.77 6.24 7.48
C ILE A 154 -3.62 5.31 8.35
N LYS A 155 -4.44 5.88 9.21
CA LYS A 155 -5.30 5.14 10.12
C LYS A 155 -6.74 5.10 9.61
N LEU A 156 -7.37 3.95 9.79
CA LEU A 156 -8.81 3.79 9.62
C LEU A 156 -9.50 4.24 10.91
N ILE A 157 -10.54 5.05 10.79
CA ILE A 157 -11.36 5.60 11.88
C ILE A 157 -12.83 5.24 11.67
#